data_306945fbe19626395a349c2de46f42d6
#
_entry.id   306945fbe19626395a349c2de46f42d6
#
_cell.length_a   1.000
_cell.length_b   1.000
_cell.length_c   1.000
_cell.angle_alpha   90.00
_cell.angle_beta   90.00
_cell.angle_gamma   90.00
#
_symmetry.space_group_name_H-M   'P 1'
#
loop_
_entity.id
_entity.type
_entity.pdbx_description
1 polymer ?
#
loop_
_entity_poly.entity_id
_entity_poly.type
_entity_poly.pdbx_seq_one_letter_code
_entity_poly.pdbx_strand_id
1 'polypeptide(L)'
;MSINNKQWLGLPLNLLWGYIAIAVFMTGDGFELAFLSHYIKALGFSPAEASFAFTLYGLAAALSAWISGVVAEIITPLKTMMIGFVLWCVFHVLFLVFGLGHANYALILLFYGIRGFAYPLFLYSFIVAIVHNVKSDNASSAIGWFWAVYSIGIGVFGSYIPSFTIPHIGEMGTLWLALAFCLTGGVNSGDHLSFCVCVVLLQMEPLFQHAFVAFHMLPPCMKLGNEKRHQYYI
;
A
#
# COMPACT_ATOMS: atom_id res chain seq x y z
N MET A 1 27.54 -14.95 -19.69
CA MET A 1 26.90 -15.77 -18.63
C MET A 1 25.51 -16.16 -19.14
N SER A 2 25.28 -17.46 -19.39
CA SER A 2 23.97 -17.95 -19.84
C SER A 2 23.00 -17.84 -18.66
N ILE A 3 22.12 -16.87 -18.68
CA ILE A 3 21.02 -16.78 -17.72
C ILE A 3 20.06 -17.93 -18.05
N ASN A 4 20.13 -18.98 -17.26
CA ASN A 4 19.25 -20.16 -17.38
C ASN A 4 17.86 -19.74 -16.87
N ASN A 5 17.13 -18.98 -17.68
CA ASN A 5 15.78 -18.49 -17.36
C ASN A 5 14.79 -19.65 -17.46
N LYS A 6 14.68 -20.45 -16.39
CA LYS A 6 13.52 -21.32 -16.24
C LYS A 6 12.25 -20.46 -16.23
N GLN A 7 11.36 -20.71 -17.13
CA GLN A 7 10.07 -20.03 -17.25
C GLN A 7 8.94 -21.06 -17.09
N TRP A 8 7.88 -20.63 -16.45
CA TRP A 8 6.63 -21.39 -16.38
C TRP A 8 5.50 -20.53 -16.94
N LEU A 9 4.94 -20.94 -18.07
CA LEU A 9 3.91 -20.17 -18.80
C LEU A 9 4.31 -18.69 -19.04
N GLY A 10 5.60 -18.44 -19.36
CA GLY A 10 6.13 -17.09 -19.55
C GLY A 10 6.45 -16.31 -18.27
N LEU A 11 6.14 -16.87 -17.08
CA LEU A 11 6.55 -16.30 -15.81
C LEU A 11 8.05 -16.57 -15.57
N PRO A 12 8.88 -15.54 -15.40
CA PRO A 12 10.30 -15.73 -15.11
C PRO A 12 10.47 -16.14 -13.63
N LEU A 13 10.88 -17.40 -13.40
CA LEU A 13 10.99 -17.96 -12.05
C LEU A 13 12.09 -17.28 -11.19
N ASN A 14 13.07 -16.64 -11.82
CA ASN A 14 14.07 -15.84 -11.13
C ASN A 14 13.50 -14.54 -10.52
N LEU A 15 12.34 -14.08 -10.97
CA LEU A 15 11.64 -12.90 -10.44
C LEU A 15 10.38 -13.26 -9.63
N LEU A 16 10.14 -14.56 -9.38
CA LEU A 16 8.93 -15.05 -8.70
C LEU A 16 8.66 -14.35 -7.37
N TRP A 17 9.70 -14.18 -6.56
CA TRP A 17 9.58 -13.48 -5.27
C TRP A 17 9.16 -12.02 -5.43
N GLY A 18 9.60 -11.35 -6.49
CA GLY A 18 9.14 -10.00 -6.82
C GLY A 18 7.65 -9.95 -7.16
N TYR A 19 7.14 -10.93 -7.91
CA TYR A 19 5.70 -11.02 -8.21
C TYR A 19 4.88 -11.29 -6.94
N ILE A 20 5.35 -12.18 -6.06
CA ILE A 20 4.71 -12.42 -4.76
C ILE A 20 4.72 -11.15 -3.91
N ALA A 21 5.85 -10.45 -3.87
CA ALA A 21 5.99 -9.18 -3.15
C ALA A 21 4.98 -8.14 -3.63
N ILE A 22 4.84 -7.98 -4.96
CA ILE A 22 3.85 -7.09 -5.58
C ILE A 22 2.41 -7.52 -5.20
N ALA A 23 2.08 -8.81 -5.30
CA ALA A 23 0.75 -9.30 -4.94
C ALA A 23 0.39 -8.96 -3.48
N VAL A 24 1.30 -9.21 -2.56
CA VAL A 24 1.09 -8.97 -1.12
C VAL A 24 1.03 -7.48 -0.81
N PHE A 25 1.95 -6.67 -1.39
CA PHE A 25 1.93 -5.22 -1.24
C PHE A 25 0.62 -4.62 -1.77
N MET A 26 0.20 -5.01 -2.96
CA MET A 26 -1.04 -4.50 -3.58
C MET A 26 -2.29 -4.99 -2.86
N THR A 27 -2.23 -6.11 -2.15
CA THR A 27 -3.31 -6.53 -1.26
C THR A 27 -3.49 -5.51 -0.12
N GLY A 28 -2.41 -5.10 0.53
CA GLY A 28 -2.46 -4.08 1.58
C GLY A 28 -2.90 -2.71 1.08
N ASP A 29 -2.32 -2.23 -0.02
CA ASP A 29 -2.69 -0.94 -0.63
C ASP A 29 -4.17 -0.92 -1.09
N GLY A 30 -4.68 -2.06 -1.54
CA GLY A 30 -6.05 -2.22 -1.99
C GLY A 30 -7.12 -2.13 -0.90
N PHE A 31 -6.78 -2.34 0.38
CA PHE A 31 -7.75 -2.29 1.48
C PHE A 31 -8.52 -0.98 1.52
N GLU A 32 -7.86 0.11 1.20
CA GLU A 32 -8.46 1.45 1.24
C GLU A 32 -9.56 1.67 0.22
N LEU A 33 -9.42 1.06 -0.96
CA LEU A 33 -10.42 1.19 -2.02
C LEU A 33 -11.79 0.67 -1.57
N ALA A 34 -11.82 -0.30 -0.64
CA ALA A 34 -13.05 -0.90 -0.16
C ALA A 34 -13.86 0.05 0.75
N PHE A 35 -13.21 0.88 1.58
CA PHE A 35 -13.95 1.58 2.64
C PHE A 35 -13.43 2.97 3.03
N LEU A 36 -12.24 3.40 2.60
CA LEU A 36 -11.63 4.65 3.06
C LEU A 36 -12.52 5.88 2.77
N SER A 37 -13.21 5.92 1.62
CA SER A 37 -14.15 7.00 1.31
C SER A 37 -15.30 7.07 2.32
N HIS A 38 -15.79 5.92 2.76
CA HIS A 38 -16.82 5.84 3.79
C HIS A 38 -16.26 6.29 5.14
N TYR A 39 -15.06 5.88 5.49
CA TYR A 39 -14.40 6.24 6.73
C TYR A 39 -14.13 7.75 6.84
N ILE A 40 -13.62 8.39 5.77
CA ILE A 40 -13.42 9.85 5.72
C ILE A 40 -14.76 10.58 5.97
N LYS A 41 -15.84 10.13 5.34
CA LYS A 41 -17.19 10.70 5.60
C LYS A 41 -17.65 10.48 7.04
N ALA A 42 -17.35 9.34 7.63
CA ALA A 42 -17.70 9.05 9.03
C ALA A 42 -16.93 9.95 10.03
N LEU A 43 -15.77 10.50 9.63
CA LEU A 43 -15.03 11.51 10.40
C LEU A 43 -15.67 12.91 10.33
N GLY A 44 -16.74 13.10 9.55
CA GLY A 44 -17.48 14.36 9.44
C GLY A 44 -17.19 15.16 8.16
N PHE A 45 -16.39 14.65 7.23
CA PHE A 45 -16.09 15.30 5.97
C PHE A 45 -17.19 15.03 4.92
N SER A 46 -17.36 15.98 3.99
CA SER A 46 -18.32 15.86 2.91
C SER A 46 -17.92 14.80 1.88
N PRO A 47 -18.87 14.25 1.10
CA PRO A 47 -18.54 13.36 -0.01
C PRO A 47 -17.57 13.96 -1.03
N ALA A 48 -17.65 15.27 -1.26
CA ALA A 48 -16.75 15.99 -2.17
C ALA A 48 -15.30 15.99 -1.64
N GLU A 49 -15.12 16.23 -0.33
CA GLU A 49 -13.80 16.20 0.31
C GLU A 49 -13.21 14.79 0.29
N ALA A 50 -14.01 13.75 0.56
CA ALA A 50 -13.55 12.38 0.44
C ALA A 50 -13.10 12.05 -0.99
N SER A 51 -13.88 12.43 -2.00
CA SER A 51 -13.54 12.22 -3.41
C SER A 51 -12.30 13.03 -3.83
N PHE A 52 -12.12 14.25 -3.33
CA PHE A 52 -10.96 15.08 -3.63
C PHE A 52 -9.66 14.46 -3.11
N ALA A 53 -9.69 13.82 -1.93
CA ALA A 53 -8.53 13.11 -1.41
C ALA A 53 -8.06 12.00 -2.40
N PHE A 54 -8.99 11.20 -2.94
CA PHE A 54 -8.68 10.18 -3.96
C PHE A 54 -8.20 10.80 -5.27
N THR A 55 -8.77 11.94 -5.67
CA THR A 55 -8.31 12.66 -6.86
C THR A 55 -6.87 13.12 -6.72
N LEU A 56 -6.52 13.70 -5.58
CA LEU A 56 -5.15 14.14 -5.30
C LEU A 56 -4.16 12.97 -5.27
N TYR A 57 -4.55 11.86 -4.65
CA TYR A 57 -3.79 10.62 -4.68
C TYR A 57 -3.55 10.15 -6.13
N GLY A 58 -4.61 10.08 -6.94
CA GLY A 58 -4.54 9.65 -8.33
C GLY A 58 -3.67 10.56 -9.20
N LEU A 59 -3.74 11.89 -9.02
CA LEU A 59 -2.88 12.85 -9.73
C LEU A 59 -1.41 12.67 -9.35
N ALA A 60 -1.12 12.53 -8.06
CA ALA A 60 0.23 12.27 -7.58
C ALA A 60 0.76 10.94 -8.12
N ALA A 61 -0.07 9.91 -8.15
CA ALA A 61 0.27 8.60 -8.71
C ALA A 61 0.55 8.66 -10.22
N ALA A 62 -0.26 9.39 -10.98
CA ALA A 62 -0.06 9.55 -12.42
C ALA A 62 1.28 10.26 -12.72
N LEU A 63 1.59 11.32 -11.98
CA LEU A 63 2.87 12.02 -12.10
C LEU A 63 4.05 11.11 -11.75
N SER A 64 3.94 10.39 -10.64
CA SER A 64 4.98 9.46 -10.18
C SER A 64 5.17 8.28 -11.12
N ALA A 65 4.11 7.78 -11.75
CA ALA A 65 4.19 6.69 -12.71
C ALA A 65 5.11 7.05 -13.90
N TRP A 66 5.01 8.27 -14.39
CA TRP A 66 5.91 8.77 -15.42
C TRP A 66 7.35 8.94 -14.90
N ILE A 67 7.52 9.54 -13.72
CA ILE A 67 8.84 9.80 -13.13
C ILE A 67 9.55 8.51 -12.72
N SER A 68 8.82 7.49 -12.27
CA SER A 68 9.38 6.24 -11.73
C SER A 68 10.26 5.50 -12.76
N GLY A 69 9.85 5.49 -14.03
CA GLY A 69 10.64 4.89 -15.11
C GLY A 69 11.99 5.60 -15.27
N VAL A 70 11.97 6.92 -15.35
CA VAL A 70 13.19 7.75 -15.49
C VAL A 70 14.12 7.57 -14.28
N VAL A 71 13.58 7.62 -13.07
CA VAL A 71 14.35 7.45 -11.84
C VAL A 71 14.96 6.04 -11.76
N ALA A 72 14.20 5.00 -12.13
CA ALA A 72 14.68 3.63 -12.13
C ALA A 72 15.86 3.40 -13.11
N GLU A 73 15.88 4.11 -14.23
CA GLU A 73 17.01 4.06 -15.17
C GLU A 73 18.25 4.79 -14.63
N ILE A 74 18.07 5.90 -13.91
CA ILE A 74 19.19 6.71 -13.39
C ILE A 74 19.86 6.05 -12.19
N ILE A 75 19.07 5.58 -11.20
CA ILE A 75 19.61 5.09 -9.91
C ILE A 75 19.50 3.57 -9.71
N THR A 76 18.85 2.86 -10.55
CA THR A 76 18.54 1.43 -10.59
C THR A 76 17.10 1.10 -10.11
N PRO A 77 16.45 0.10 -10.72
CA PRO A 77 15.08 -0.28 -10.36
C PRO A 77 14.93 -0.65 -8.89
N LEU A 78 15.85 -1.43 -8.33
CA LEU A 78 15.78 -1.87 -6.93
C LEU A 78 15.84 -0.71 -5.95
N LYS A 79 16.74 0.26 -6.15
CA LYS A 79 16.83 1.45 -5.28
C LYS A 79 15.59 2.31 -5.37
N THR A 80 15.03 2.47 -6.57
CA THR A 80 13.78 3.23 -6.77
C THR A 80 12.60 2.54 -6.09
N MET A 81 12.51 1.20 -6.18
CA MET A 81 11.53 0.40 -5.42
C MET A 81 11.67 0.64 -3.91
N MET A 82 12.90 0.60 -3.39
CA MET A 82 13.14 0.84 -1.96
C MET A 82 12.72 2.24 -1.52
N ILE A 83 13.04 3.26 -2.28
CA ILE A 83 12.64 4.64 -2.00
C ILE A 83 11.11 4.73 -1.97
N GLY A 84 10.43 4.20 -2.99
CA GLY A 84 8.97 4.17 -3.06
C GLY A 84 8.34 3.43 -1.88
N PHE A 85 8.89 2.28 -1.52
CA PHE A 85 8.42 1.48 -0.39
C PHE A 85 8.55 2.22 0.95
N VAL A 86 9.73 2.77 1.24
CA VAL A 86 9.96 3.51 2.50
C VAL A 86 9.07 4.74 2.58
N LEU A 87 8.96 5.52 1.50
CA LEU A 87 8.06 6.66 1.43
C LEU A 87 6.61 6.23 1.67
N TRP A 88 6.14 5.15 1.02
CA TRP A 88 4.78 4.67 1.21
C TRP A 88 4.52 4.31 2.68
N CYS A 89 5.39 3.53 3.31
CA CYS A 89 5.23 3.10 4.70
C CYS A 89 5.23 4.29 5.68
N VAL A 90 6.19 5.21 5.55
CA VAL A 90 6.29 6.39 6.41
C VAL A 90 5.02 7.26 6.28
N PHE A 91 4.63 7.59 5.05
CA PHE A 91 3.47 8.45 4.83
C PHE A 91 2.14 7.74 5.11
N HIS A 92 2.07 6.42 5.03
CA HIS A 92 0.93 5.66 5.51
C HIS A 92 0.75 5.80 7.04
N VAL A 93 1.83 5.66 7.81
CA VAL A 93 1.77 5.86 9.26
C VAL A 93 1.38 7.29 9.62
N LEU A 94 1.99 8.28 8.98
CA LEU A 94 1.64 9.68 9.20
C LEU A 94 0.18 9.97 8.84
N PHE A 95 -0.32 9.38 7.77
CA PHE A 95 -1.71 9.45 7.35
C PHE A 95 -2.67 8.87 8.40
N LEU A 96 -2.34 7.68 8.94
CA LEU A 96 -3.17 7.05 9.98
C LEU A 96 -3.17 7.85 11.29
N VAL A 97 -1.98 8.23 11.77
CA VAL A 97 -1.85 8.87 13.09
C VAL A 97 -2.31 10.32 13.05
N PHE A 98 -1.76 11.13 12.17
CA PHE A 98 -1.99 12.58 12.16
C PHE A 98 -3.12 13.02 11.23
N GLY A 99 -3.34 12.29 10.14
CA GLY A 99 -4.46 12.58 9.22
C GLY A 99 -5.79 12.09 9.79
N LEU A 100 -5.99 10.78 9.75
CA LEU A 100 -7.24 10.14 10.16
C LEU A 100 -7.45 10.18 11.68
N GLY A 101 -6.41 9.90 12.46
CA GLY A 101 -6.49 9.85 13.93
C GLY A 101 -6.88 11.17 14.58
N HIS A 102 -6.50 12.30 13.99
CA HIS A 102 -6.87 13.64 14.45
C HIS A 102 -7.99 14.29 13.63
N ALA A 103 -8.56 13.56 12.64
CA ALA A 103 -9.54 14.09 11.70
C ALA A 103 -9.12 15.43 11.07
N ASN A 104 -7.84 15.57 10.70
CA ASN A 104 -7.30 16.79 10.12
C ASN A 104 -7.24 16.66 8.59
N TYR A 105 -8.15 17.34 7.91
CA TYR A 105 -8.30 17.24 6.46
C TYR A 105 -7.04 17.65 5.68
N ALA A 106 -6.35 18.71 6.09
CA ALA A 106 -5.14 19.16 5.41
C ALA A 106 -4.02 18.10 5.49
N LEU A 107 -3.87 17.44 6.65
CA LEU A 107 -2.91 16.35 6.83
C LEU A 107 -3.33 15.08 6.10
N ILE A 108 -4.65 14.79 6.03
CA ILE A 108 -5.18 13.70 5.18
C ILE A 108 -4.75 13.93 3.75
N LEU A 109 -5.00 15.10 3.16
CA LEU A 109 -4.62 15.42 1.79
C LEU A 109 -3.11 15.34 1.57
N LEU A 110 -2.33 15.93 2.47
CA LEU A 110 -0.87 15.97 2.34
C LEU A 110 -0.27 14.57 2.34
N PHE A 111 -0.56 13.78 3.37
CA PHE A 111 0.08 12.47 3.54
C PHE A 111 -0.47 11.45 2.54
N TYR A 112 -1.76 11.48 2.25
CA TYR A 112 -2.36 10.61 1.24
C TYR A 112 -1.85 10.94 -0.17
N GLY A 113 -1.70 12.22 -0.50
CA GLY A 113 -1.13 12.66 -1.78
C GLY A 113 0.33 12.22 -1.95
N ILE A 114 1.19 12.41 -0.93
CA ILE A 114 2.60 11.96 -0.99
C ILE A 114 2.67 10.44 -1.09
N ARG A 115 1.79 9.72 -0.40
CA ARG A 115 1.71 8.26 -0.52
C ARG A 115 1.28 7.83 -1.92
N GLY A 116 0.35 8.57 -2.56
CA GLY A 116 0.00 8.37 -3.96
C GLY A 116 1.19 8.51 -4.90
N PHE A 117 2.14 9.41 -4.59
CA PHE A 117 3.40 9.52 -5.31
C PHE A 117 4.34 8.34 -5.05
N ALA A 118 4.34 7.78 -3.85
CA ALA A 118 5.27 6.75 -3.43
C ALA A 118 4.99 5.37 -4.05
N TYR A 119 3.71 4.96 -4.19
CA TYR A 119 3.39 3.62 -4.65
C TYR A 119 3.83 3.32 -6.09
N PRO A 120 3.75 4.23 -7.07
CA PRO A 120 4.24 3.94 -8.42
C PRO A 120 5.77 3.84 -8.49
N LEU A 121 6.50 4.55 -7.62
CA LEU A 121 7.96 4.37 -7.52
C LEU A 121 8.30 2.93 -7.14
N PHE A 122 7.57 2.32 -6.23
CA PHE A 122 7.73 0.91 -5.88
C PHE A 122 7.32 0.01 -7.03
N LEU A 123 6.11 0.19 -7.55
CA LEU A 123 5.46 -0.74 -8.45
C LEU A 123 6.07 -0.75 -9.86
N TYR A 124 6.20 0.43 -10.49
CA TYR A 124 6.64 0.50 -11.88
C TYR A 124 8.14 0.29 -12.05
N SER A 125 8.94 0.53 -11.01
CA SER A 125 10.34 0.14 -11.05
C SER A 125 10.52 -1.37 -11.15
N PHE A 126 9.58 -2.18 -10.67
CA PHE A 126 9.62 -3.62 -10.89
C PHE A 126 9.37 -3.98 -12.37
N ILE A 127 8.52 -3.23 -13.10
CA ILE A 127 8.35 -3.41 -14.55
C ILE A 127 9.69 -3.15 -15.27
N VAL A 128 10.41 -2.08 -14.87
CA VAL A 128 11.74 -1.81 -15.41
C VAL A 128 12.70 -2.96 -15.12
N ALA A 129 12.66 -3.50 -13.89
CA ALA A 129 13.44 -4.69 -13.53
C ALA A 129 13.09 -5.92 -14.37
N ILE A 130 11.81 -6.14 -14.69
CA ILE A 130 11.35 -7.22 -15.58
C ILE A 130 11.99 -7.05 -16.96
N VAL A 131 11.88 -5.86 -17.56
CA VAL A 131 12.41 -5.57 -18.91
C VAL A 131 13.92 -5.80 -18.97
N HIS A 132 14.67 -5.46 -17.90
CA HIS A 132 16.13 -5.65 -17.86
C HIS A 132 16.54 -7.11 -17.65
N ASN A 133 15.70 -7.95 -17.03
CA ASN A 133 16.05 -9.33 -16.65
C ASN A 133 15.42 -10.40 -17.55
N VAL A 134 14.51 -10.03 -18.44
CA VAL A 134 13.77 -10.96 -19.30
C VAL A 134 14.14 -10.71 -20.77
N LYS A 135 14.26 -11.78 -21.56
CA LYS A 135 14.46 -11.63 -23.00
C LYS A 135 13.27 -10.94 -23.65
N SER A 136 13.52 -10.12 -24.70
CA SER A 136 12.49 -9.34 -25.39
C SER A 136 11.27 -10.17 -25.81
N ASP A 137 11.50 -11.40 -26.29
CA ASP A 137 10.44 -12.30 -26.76
C ASP A 137 9.44 -12.71 -25.66
N ASN A 138 9.88 -12.66 -24.39
CA ASN A 138 9.08 -13.05 -23.22
C ASN A 138 8.66 -11.87 -22.33
N ALA A 139 9.11 -10.66 -22.66
CA ALA A 139 8.83 -9.46 -21.85
C ALA A 139 7.33 -9.18 -21.74
N SER A 140 6.58 -9.33 -22.82
CA SER A 140 5.13 -9.11 -22.84
C SER A 140 4.40 -10.06 -21.90
N SER A 141 4.78 -11.35 -21.88
CA SER A 141 4.20 -12.34 -20.99
C SER A 141 4.55 -12.06 -19.51
N ALA A 142 5.79 -11.68 -19.23
CA ALA A 142 6.23 -11.32 -17.88
C ALA A 142 5.47 -10.08 -17.36
N ILE A 143 5.28 -9.05 -18.19
CA ILE A 143 4.47 -7.87 -17.84
C ILE A 143 3.00 -8.26 -17.67
N GLY A 144 2.47 -9.19 -18.47
CA GLY A 144 1.12 -9.74 -18.28
C GLY A 144 0.94 -10.37 -16.91
N TRP A 145 1.91 -11.16 -16.44
CA TRP A 145 1.92 -11.71 -15.09
C TRP A 145 1.97 -10.63 -14.00
N PHE A 146 2.75 -9.55 -14.23
CA PHE A 146 2.77 -8.41 -13.32
C PHE A 146 1.36 -7.83 -13.12
N TRP A 147 0.67 -7.53 -14.21
CA TRP A 147 -0.69 -6.98 -14.13
C TRP A 147 -1.71 -7.97 -13.54
N ALA A 148 -1.53 -9.28 -13.77
CA ALA A 148 -2.37 -10.30 -13.16
C ALA A 148 -2.23 -10.32 -11.63
N VAL A 149 -1.00 -10.39 -11.10
CA VAL A 149 -0.77 -10.39 -9.65
C VAL A 149 -1.14 -9.06 -9.00
N TYR A 150 -0.89 -7.93 -9.69
CA TYR A 150 -1.35 -6.61 -9.28
C TYR A 150 -2.88 -6.59 -9.10
N SER A 151 -3.61 -7.01 -10.12
CA SER A 151 -5.09 -6.97 -10.13
C SER A 151 -5.68 -7.93 -9.11
N ILE A 152 -5.10 -9.12 -8.92
CA ILE A 152 -5.51 -10.05 -7.87
C ILE A 152 -5.27 -9.44 -6.48
N GLY A 153 -4.11 -8.84 -6.28
CA GLY A 153 -3.77 -8.17 -5.01
C GLY A 153 -4.78 -7.07 -4.68
N ILE A 154 -4.84 -6.04 -5.51
CA ILE A 154 -5.63 -4.84 -5.23
C ILE A 154 -7.15 -5.08 -5.38
N GLY A 155 -7.58 -5.81 -6.41
CA GLY A 155 -8.99 -5.94 -6.77
C GLY A 155 -9.68 -7.09 -6.03
N VAL A 156 -9.01 -8.24 -5.84
CA VAL A 156 -9.62 -9.40 -5.19
C VAL A 156 -9.34 -9.38 -3.70
N PHE A 157 -8.08 -9.56 -3.30
CA PHE A 157 -7.74 -9.66 -1.88
C PHE A 157 -7.88 -8.31 -1.16
N GLY A 158 -7.49 -7.21 -1.80
CA GLY A 158 -7.59 -5.86 -1.25
C GLY A 158 -9.02 -5.44 -0.96
N SER A 159 -9.98 -5.88 -1.76
CA SER A 159 -11.40 -5.59 -1.53
C SER A 159 -12.08 -6.61 -0.60
N TYR A 160 -11.67 -7.88 -0.66
CA TYR A 160 -12.35 -8.96 0.06
C TYR A 160 -11.92 -9.06 1.53
N ILE A 161 -10.63 -8.94 1.84
CA ILE A 161 -10.12 -9.06 3.21
C ILE A 161 -10.73 -8.02 4.17
N PRO A 162 -10.89 -6.73 3.81
CA PRO A 162 -11.54 -5.75 4.67
C PRO A 162 -12.96 -6.11 5.09
N SER A 163 -13.71 -6.83 4.26
CA SER A 163 -15.07 -7.26 4.62
C SER A 163 -15.11 -8.19 5.83
N PHE A 164 -14.03 -8.95 6.07
CA PHE A 164 -13.87 -9.78 7.27
C PHE A 164 -13.22 -9.06 8.42
N THR A 165 -12.25 -8.19 8.15
CA THR A 165 -11.44 -7.57 9.21
C THR A 165 -12.16 -6.40 9.87
N ILE A 166 -12.90 -5.59 9.13
CA ILE A 166 -13.63 -4.43 9.67
C ILE A 166 -14.59 -4.81 10.81
N PRO A 167 -15.42 -5.88 10.71
CA PRO A 167 -16.31 -6.28 11.78
C PRO A 167 -15.58 -6.67 13.09
N HIS A 168 -14.31 -7.11 13.00
CA HIS A 168 -13.55 -7.62 14.15
C HIS A 168 -12.61 -6.59 14.76
N ILE A 169 -11.91 -5.81 13.91
CA ILE A 169 -10.87 -4.87 14.36
C ILE A 169 -11.16 -3.42 13.97
N GLY A 170 -12.30 -3.17 13.33
CA GLY A 170 -12.70 -1.84 12.87
C GLY A 170 -11.93 -1.34 11.64
N GLU A 171 -12.35 -0.19 11.13
CA GLU A 171 -11.76 0.43 9.92
C GLU A 171 -10.29 0.85 10.17
N MET A 172 -10.00 1.49 11.29
CA MET A 172 -8.63 1.91 11.64
C MET A 172 -7.71 0.70 11.86
N GLY A 173 -8.19 -0.36 12.54
CA GLY A 173 -7.43 -1.61 12.70
C GLY A 173 -7.13 -2.29 11.36
N THR A 174 -8.08 -2.25 10.43
CA THR A 174 -7.89 -2.78 9.07
C THR A 174 -6.84 -1.98 8.29
N LEU A 175 -6.74 -0.65 8.46
CA LEU A 175 -5.68 0.16 7.86
C LEU A 175 -4.30 -0.16 8.45
N TRP A 176 -4.20 -0.45 9.75
CA TRP A 176 -2.95 -0.94 10.34
C TRP A 176 -2.56 -2.32 9.81
N LEU A 177 -3.55 -3.20 9.59
CA LEU A 177 -3.31 -4.48 8.94
C LEU A 177 -2.83 -4.31 7.48
N ALA A 178 -3.34 -3.31 6.74
CA ALA A 178 -2.84 -2.95 5.42
C ALA A 178 -1.33 -2.66 5.44
N LEU A 179 -0.87 -1.90 6.43
CA LEU A 179 0.57 -1.65 6.62
C LEU A 179 1.35 -2.96 6.82
N ALA A 180 0.84 -3.89 7.63
CA ALA A 180 1.50 -5.18 7.85
C ALA A 180 1.63 -5.99 6.54
N PHE A 181 0.60 -6.00 5.69
CA PHE A 181 0.67 -6.60 4.35
C PHE A 181 1.72 -5.92 3.48
N CYS A 182 1.74 -4.59 3.43
CA CYS A 182 2.72 -3.85 2.64
C CYS A 182 4.15 -4.09 3.14
N LEU A 183 4.37 -4.12 4.46
CA LEU A 183 5.67 -4.43 5.04
C LEU A 183 6.13 -5.85 4.67
N THR A 184 5.26 -6.86 4.76
CA THR A 184 5.61 -8.24 4.38
C THR A 184 5.89 -8.37 2.88
N GLY A 185 5.14 -7.65 2.02
CA GLY A 185 5.40 -7.58 0.59
C GLY A 185 6.74 -6.94 0.26
N GLY A 186 7.09 -5.84 0.93
CA GLY A 186 8.36 -5.15 0.74
C GLY A 186 9.58 -5.98 1.17
N VAL A 187 9.48 -6.77 2.25
CA VAL A 187 10.58 -7.64 2.73
C VAL A 187 10.93 -8.73 1.73
N ASN A 188 9.94 -9.32 1.08
CA ASN A 188 10.15 -10.43 0.14
C ASN A 188 10.82 -10.01 -1.18
N SER A 189 11.01 -8.73 -1.45
CA SER A 189 11.56 -8.26 -2.72
C SER A 189 13.09 -8.28 -2.82
N GLY A 190 13.83 -8.64 -1.78
CA GLY A 190 15.29 -8.84 -1.82
C GLY A 190 16.00 -8.80 -0.46
N ASP A 191 17.14 -9.47 -0.36
CA ASP A 191 17.93 -9.64 0.87
C ASP A 191 18.37 -8.32 1.55
N HIS A 192 18.49 -7.25 0.80
CA HIS A 192 18.84 -5.91 1.32
C HIS A 192 17.64 -5.15 1.90
N LEU A 193 16.42 -5.51 1.53
CA LEU A 193 15.19 -4.88 2.01
C LEU A 193 14.86 -5.31 3.45
N SER A 194 15.22 -6.53 3.84
CA SER A 194 15.01 -7.07 5.19
C SER A 194 15.63 -6.18 6.27
N PHE A 195 16.79 -5.56 5.99
CA PHE A 195 17.46 -4.67 6.94
C PHE A 195 16.71 -3.33 7.11
N CYS A 196 16.24 -2.71 6.02
CA CYS A 196 15.47 -1.46 6.09
C CYS A 196 14.13 -1.64 6.79
N VAL A 197 13.44 -2.75 6.53
CA VAL A 197 12.16 -3.07 7.19
C VAL A 197 12.37 -3.33 8.68
N CYS A 198 13.44 -4.03 9.05
CA CYS A 198 13.77 -4.26 10.47
C CYS A 198 14.04 -2.93 11.20
N VAL A 199 14.73 -1.98 10.55
CA VAL A 199 14.98 -0.64 11.12
C VAL A 199 13.68 0.16 11.23
N VAL A 200 12.81 0.14 10.22
CA VAL A 200 11.50 0.82 10.26
C VAL A 200 10.60 0.21 11.34
N LEU A 201 10.56 -1.13 11.44
CA LEU A 201 9.76 -1.82 12.48
C LEU A 201 10.28 -1.53 13.89
N LEU A 202 11.59 -1.52 14.10
CA LEU A 202 12.20 -1.20 15.40
C LEU A 202 12.00 0.26 15.81
N GLN A 203 11.97 1.18 14.84
CA GLN A 203 11.66 2.59 15.12
C GLN A 203 10.16 2.83 15.34
N MET A 204 9.29 1.94 14.87
CA MET A 204 7.84 2.05 15.00
C MET A 204 7.28 1.40 16.28
N GLU A 205 8.04 0.53 16.96
CA GLU A 205 7.61 -0.11 18.21
C GLU A 205 7.08 0.88 19.27
N PRO A 206 7.79 2.01 19.57
CA PRO A 206 7.26 2.99 20.49
C PRO A 206 6.04 3.76 19.96
N LEU A 207 5.97 4.01 18.64
CA LEU A 207 4.81 4.66 18.00
C LEU A 207 3.58 3.73 18.00
N PHE A 208 3.79 2.42 17.82
CA PHE A 208 2.73 1.41 17.89
C PHE A 208 2.16 1.30 19.32
N GLN A 209 3.02 1.31 20.33
CA GLN A 209 2.57 1.33 21.73
C GLN A 209 1.80 2.61 22.06
N HIS A 210 2.28 3.78 21.63
CA HIS A 210 1.58 5.04 21.86
C HIS A 210 0.27 5.13 21.09
N ALA A 211 0.20 4.65 19.86
CA ALA A 211 -1.03 4.59 19.06
C ALA A 211 -2.04 3.61 19.67
N PHE A 212 -1.58 2.45 20.16
CA PHE A 212 -2.43 1.45 20.84
C PHE A 212 -2.96 1.95 22.18
N VAL A 213 -2.12 2.63 22.97
CA VAL A 213 -2.51 3.26 24.25
C VAL A 213 -3.45 4.44 24.00
N ALA A 214 -3.19 5.29 23.00
CA ALA A 214 -4.08 6.38 22.62
C ALA A 214 -5.44 5.87 22.14
N PHE A 215 -5.49 4.75 21.42
CA PHE A 215 -6.73 4.11 20.99
C PHE A 215 -7.52 3.53 22.18
N HIS A 216 -6.83 3.02 23.21
CA HIS A 216 -7.49 2.55 24.44
C HIS A 216 -7.89 3.67 25.41
N MET A 217 -7.26 4.83 25.32
CA MET A 217 -7.58 6.01 26.14
C MET A 217 -8.64 6.94 25.53
N LEU A 218 -9.17 6.63 24.34
CA LEU A 218 -10.32 7.37 23.81
C LEU A 218 -11.51 7.21 24.74
N PRO A 219 -12.17 8.33 25.15
CA PRO A 219 -13.29 8.31 26.07
C PRO A 219 -14.42 7.44 25.51
N PRO A 220 -15.21 6.77 26.39
CA PRO A 220 -16.28 5.84 26.00
C PRO A 220 -17.32 6.40 25.04
N CYS A 221 -17.47 7.70 24.98
CA CYS A 221 -18.39 8.40 24.08
C CYS A 221 -18.04 8.23 22.59
N MET A 222 -16.78 8.03 22.24
CA MET A 222 -16.38 7.74 20.84
C MET A 222 -16.55 6.26 20.48
N LYS A 223 -16.58 5.36 21.46
CA LYS A 223 -16.86 3.93 21.26
C LYS A 223 -18.33 3.64 21.01
N LEU A 224 -19.24 4.47 21.55
CA LEU A 224 -20.70 4.30 21.46
C LEU A 224 -21.29 4.69 20.08
N GLY A 225 -20.54 5.38 19.22
CA GLY A 225 -20.98 5.69 17.85
C GLY A 225 -21.15 4.46 16.96
N ASN A 226 -20.54 3.35 17.31
CA ASN A 226 -20.55 2.13 16.49
C ASN A 226 -21.69 1.14 16.86
N GLU A 227 -22.18 1.19 18.08
CA GLU A 227 -23.18 0.21 18.54
C GLU A 227 -24.62 0.53 18.08
N LYS A 228 -24.93 1.78 17.76
CA LYS A 228 -26.26 2.19 17.28
C LYS A 228 -26.50 2.01 15.78
N ARG A 229 -25.50 1.59 14.99
CA ARG A 229 -25.61 1.48 13.53
C ARG A 229 -26.02 0.09 13.02
N HIS A 230 -26.07 -0.94 13.87
CA HIS A 230 -26.55 -2.27 13.47
C HIS A 230 -28.09 -2.38 13.34
N GLN A 231 -28.84 -1.33 13.63
CA GLN A 231 -30.32 -1.38 13.65
C GLN A 231 -31.01 -0.85 12.39
N TYR A 232 -30.25 -0.47 11.33
CA TYR A 232 -30.84 0.09 10.10
C TYR A 232 -30.65 -0.76 8.84
N TYR A 233 -30.24 -2.03 8.98
CA TYR A 233 -30.18 -2.98 7.86
C TYR A 233 -30.90 -4.29 8.25
N ILE A 234 -32.21 -4.22 8.40
CA ILE A 234 -33.16 -5.33 8.23
C ILE A 234 -34.25 -4.84 7.31
#